data_ae348ef8656365eb7ed302b61cfaf5de
#
_entry.id   ae348ef8656365eb7ed302b61cfaf5de
#
_cell.length_a   1.000
_cell.length_b   1.000
_cell.length_c   1.000
_cell.angle_alpha   90.00
_cell.angle_beta   90.00
_cell.angle_gamma   90.00
#
_symmetry.space_group_name_H-M   'P 1'
#
loop_
_entity.id
_entity.type
_entity.pdbx_description
1 polymer ?
#
loop_
_entity_poly.entity_id
_entity_poly.type
_entity_poly.pdbx_seq_one_letter_code
_entity_poly.pdbx_strand_id
1 'polypeptide(L)'
;LIPGHSRAIGEEGNAYIDDFEGSQSTIDIRSVSRWFLASTPKHQPALFPESAFEDTLLYGYNRAAMSWYTIDPTFYSGSGLQDGQVSDEVKHDHNMRQILEQEIFPNRDYQPGTPRNIPTFDLSFWPAERGPYNYETADGTAGYSAGLSENGGLVEPSSRWGGIQRALTTTDFESANIEYIQFWVMDPFNDDSENSTGGDIYFNLGNVSEDILNDSQLEFENGLPSATSPDLPTDTSSWAIYPDPSTFNVVNAFDNASGNYALQDVGLDGMNSSDEREYFSDWLGDLEGSGVLSPEAYSAIENDPSGDDFRYFRNPTYQALE
;
A
#
# COMPACT_ATOMS: atom_id res chain seq x y z
N LEU A 1 12.86 -32.70 16.27
CA LEU A 1 13.87 -32.41 17.30
C LEU A 1 13.21 -31.46 18.28
N ILE A 2 13.06 -31.86 19.54
CA ILE A 2 12.68 -30.95 20.60
C ILE A 2 13.92 -30.13 20.88
N PRO A 3 13.91 -28.79 20.61
CA PRO A 3 15.08 -27.99 20.81
C PRO A 3 15.53 -28.03 22.26
N GLY A 4 16.81 -28.26 22.49
CA GLY A 4 17.51 -27.90 23.69
C GLY A 4 16.99 -28.40 25.02
N HIS A 5 16.72 -29.69 25.16
CA HIS A 5 16.56 -30.26 26.50
C HIS A 5 17.95 -30.67 27.04
N SER A 6 18.64 -29.71 27.64
CA SER A 6 19.73 -30.08 28.53
C SER A 6 19.14 -30.65 29.80
N ARG A 7 19.54 -31.84 30.16
CA ARG A 7 19.13 -32.49 31.43
C ARG A 7 19.82 -31.79 32.58
N ALA A 8 19.04 -31.23 33.49
CA ALA A 8 19.58 -30.68 34.72
C ALA A 8 20.44 -31.73 35.44
N ILE A 9 21.62 -31.34 35.81
CA ILE A 9 22.50 -32.11 36.67
C ILE A 9 22.22 -31.66 38.10
N GLY A 10 21.37 -32.41 38.83
CA GLY A 10 21.04 -32.13 40.21
C GLY A 10 19.72 -32.76 40.63
N GLU A 11 19.53 -32.98 41.89
CA GLU A 11 18.38 -33.69 42.46
C GLU A 11 17.06 -32.91 42.40
N GLU A 12 17.03 -31.67 41.94
CA GLU A 12 15.86 -30.79 41.93
C GLU A 12 15.29 -30.49 40.54
N GLY A 13 15.57 -31.28 39.54
CA GLY A 13 14.79 -31.34 38.31
C GLY A 13 14.59 -30.04 37.51
N ASN A 14 15.46 -29.09 37.62
CA ASN A 14 15.38 -27.86 36.78
C ASN A 14 15.88 -28.17 35.37
N ALA A 15 15.05 -28.00 34.40
CA ALA A 15 15.43 -28.07 32.99
C ALA A 15 15.79 -26.65 32.48
N TYR A 16 16.97 -26.51 31.92
CA TYR A 16 17.37 -25.28 31.24
C TYR A 16 17.26 -25.53 29.74
N ILE A 17 16.66 -24.58 29.06
CA ILE A 17 16.71 -24.53 27.60
C ILE A 17 17.96 -23.72 27.26
N ASP A 18 18.96 -24.36 26.77
CA ASP A 18 20.24 -23.77 26.37
C ASP A 18 20.46 -24.04 24.88
N ASP A 19 19.57 -23.46 24.06
CA ASP A 19 19.66 -23.59 22.62
C ASP A 19 19.36 -22.23 22.00
N PHE A 20 20.39 -21.42 21.91
CA PHE A 20 20.31 -20.13 21.24
C PHE A 20 20.06 -20.29 19.74
N GLU A 21 20.47 -21.40 19.15
CA GLU A 21 20.27 -21.70 17.73
C GLU A 21 18.84 -22.16 17.44
N GLY A 22 18.15 -22.71 18.45
CA GLY A 22 16.74 -23.12 18.36
C GLY A 22 15.74 -22.02 18.71
N SER A 23 16.18 -20.87 19.19
CA SER A 23 15.28 -19.74 19.45
C SER A 23 14.89 -19.07 18.13
N GLN A 24 13.64 -19.19 17.74
CA GLN A 24 13.10 -18.50 16.57
C GLN A 24 12.60 -17.13 16.99
N SER A 25 13.21 -16.09 16.43
CA SER A 25 12.69 -14.72 16.51
C SER A 25 11.77 -14.49 15.32
N THR A 26 10.49 -14.24 15.59
CA THR A 26 9.52 -13.95 14.53
C THR A 26 9.06 -12.52 14.60
N ILE A 27 9.04 -11.85 13.44
CA ILE A 27 8.48 -10.52 13.27
C ILE A 27 7.16 -10.66 12.52
N ASP A 28 6.06 -10.32 13.18
CA ASP A 28 4.75 -10.27 12.52
C ASP A 28 4.64 -9.01 11.67
N ILE A 29 4.43 -9.20 10.37
CA ILE A 29 4.33 -8.10 9.41
C ILE A 29 2.90 -7.77 8.98
N ARG A 30 1.87 -8.37 9.58
CA ARG A 30 0.45 -8.19 9.19
C ARG A 30 -0.16 -6.86 9.64
N SER A 31 0.50 -6.07 10.47
CA SER A 31 -0.06 -4.79 10.93
C SER A 31 -0.19 -3.80 9.78
N VAL A 32 -1.40 -3.58 9.28
CA VAL A 32 -1.74 -2.70 8.16
C VAL A 32 -1.20 -1.28 8.36
N SER A 33 -1.33 -0.72 9.56
CA SER A 33 -0.90 0.64 9.89
C SER A 33 0.63 0.86 9.87
N ARG A 34 1.40 -0.21 9.68
CA ARG A 34 2.86 -0.15 9.57
C ARG A 34 3.36 -0.12 8.14
N TRP A 35 2.46 -0.28 7.19
CA TRP A 35 2.78 -0.26 5.77
C TRP A 35 2.42 1.09 5.17
N PHE A 36 3.25 1.55 4.26
CA PHE A 36 3.14 2.81 3.53
C PHE A 36 3.31 2.55 2.05
N LEU A 37 2.96 3.51 1.22
CA LEU A 37 3.24 3.45 -0.21
C LEU A 37 4.75 3.27 -0.44
N ALA A 38 5.13 2.42 -1.39
CA ALA A 38 6.53 2.21 -1.71
C ALA A 38 7.05 3.24 -2.72
N SER A 39 8.30 3.64 -2.55
CA SER A 39 9.06 4.28 -3.63
C SER A 39 9.37 3.26 -4.74
N THR A 40 9.65 3.73 -5.95
CA THR A 40 10.09 2.88 -7.06
C THR A 40 11.41 2.19 -6.70
N PRO A 41 11.50 0.84 -6.78
CA PRO A 41 12.70 0.12 -6.36
C PRO A 41 13.91 0.49 -7.22
N LYS A 42 14.97 1.00 -6.59
CA LYS A 42 16.24 1.37 -7.25
C LYS A 42 17.11 0.13 -7.52
N HIS A 43 18.07 0.28 -8.41
CA HIS A 43 19.07 -0.75 -8.78
C HIS A 43 18.50 -2.02 -9.47
N GLN A 44 17.28 -1.94 -9.98
CA GLN A 44 16.63 -3.02 -10.74
C GLN A 44 16.10 -2.48 -12.09
N PRO A 45 16.94 -1.92 -12.96
CA PRO A 45 16.48 -1.20 -14.16
C PRO A 45 15.79 -2.08 -15.20
N ALA A 46 15.92 -3.40 -15.09
CA ALA A 46 15.20 -4.33 -15.97
C ALA A 46 13.71 -4.46 -15.60
N LEU A 47 13.36 -4.21 -14.33
CA LEU A 47 11.98 -4.26 -13.83
C LEU A 47 11.41 -2.85 -13.64
N PHE A 48 12.23 -1.92 -13.22
CA PHE A 48 11.85 -0.55 -12.92
C PHE A 48 12.80 0.43 -13.65
N PRO A 49 12.65 0.58 -14.98
CA PRO A 49 13.54 1.43 -15.78
C PRO A 49 13.44 2.90 -15.38
N GLU A 50 12.28 3.34 -14.90
CA GLU A 50 12.02 4.69 -14.41
C GLU A 50 12.79 5.02 -13.11
N SER A 51 13.28 4.04 -12.39
CA SER A 51 14.04 4.23 -11.15
C SER A 51 15.38 4.97 -11.32
N ALA A 52 15.84 5.11 -12.56
CA ALA A 52 17.05 5.85 -12.90
C ALA A 52 16.85 7.37 -12.89
N PHE A 53 15.61 7.85 -12.85
CA PHE A 53 15.30 9.28 -12.88
C PHE A 53 15.15 9.83 -11.47
N GLU A 54 15.66 11.01 -11.28
CA GLU A 54 15.53 11.78 -10.05
C GLU A 54 14.84 13.09 -10.40
N ASP A 55 14.01 13.58 -9.50
CA ASP A 55 13.31 14.86 -9.61
C ASP A 55 12.57 15.04 -10.96
N THR A 56 11.85 13.99 -11.39
CA THR A 56 11.00 14.02 -12.59
C THR A 56 9.73 13.19 -12.38
N LEU A 57 8.62 13.64 -12.94
CA LEU A 57 7.33 12.94 -12.86
C LEU A 57 7.36 11.53 -13.47
N LEU A 58 8.32 11.26 -14.33
CA LEU A 58 8.54 9.97 -14.98
C LEU A 58 8.80 8.82 -13.98
N TYR A 59 9.32 9.15 -12.81
CA TYR A 59 9.61 8.18 -11.75
C TYR A 59 8.37 7.39 -11.29
N GLY A 60 7.17 7.96 -11.39
CA GLY A 60 5.93 7.33 -10.98
C GLY A 60 5.09 6.71 -12.11
N TYR A 61 5.49 6.79 -13.37
CA TYR A 61 4.64 6.43 -14.52
C TYR A 61 4.12 4.99 -14.54
N ASN A 62 4.86 4.04 -13.97
CA ASN A 62 4.45 2.64 -13.93
C ASN A 62 3.74 2.24 -12.63
N ARG A 63 3.57 3.18 -11.69
CA ARG A 63 2.86 2.90 -10.44
C ARG A 63 1.37 2.77 -10.70
N ALA A 64 0.83 1.59 -10.46
CA ALA A 64 -0.59 1.30 -10.55
C ALA A 64 -1.27 1.35 -9.18
N ALA A 65 -2.58 1.38 -9.17
CA ALA A 65 -3.37 1.44 -7.95
C ALA A 65 -3.23 0.15 -7.12
N MET A 66 -3.01 0.33 -5.84
CA MET A 66 -2.91 -0.75 -4.87
C MET A 66 -3.48 -0.30 -3.54
N SER A 67 -4.20 -1.17 -2.87
CA SER A 67 -4.61 -0.95 -1.49
C SER A 67 -4.29 -2.15 -0.61
N TRP A 68 -4.13 -1.89 0.68
CA TRP A 68 -3.84 -2.91 1.69
C TRP A 68 -4.72 -2.67 2.91
N TYR A 69 -5.31 -3.74 3.40
CA TYR A 69 -6.31 -3.66 4.46
C TYR A 69 -6.42 -4.97 5.22
N THR A 70 -7.27 -4.99 6.21
CA THR A 70 -7.78 -6.19 6.87
C THR A 70 -9.29 -6.12 6.88
N ILE A 71 -9.95 -7.16 6.43
CA ILE A 71 -11.41 -7.23 6.47
C ILE A 71 -11.86 -7.40 7.91
N ASP A 72 -12.66 -6.45 8.41
CA ASP A 72 -13.16 -6.49 9.78
C ASP A 72 -14.07 -7.72 9.97
N PRO A 73 -13.85 -8.53 11.01
CA PRO A 73 -14.69 -9.70 11.30
C PRO A 73 -16.19 -9.39 11.46
N THR A 74 -16.57 -8.14 11.71
CA THR A 74 -17.99 -7.74 11.80
C THR A 74 -18.73 -7.88 10.48
N PHE A 75 -18.05 -7.83 9.34
CA PHE A 75 -18.67 -8.08 8.03
C PHE A 75 -19.13 -9.53 7.84
N TYR A 76 -18.53 -10.47 8.54
CA TYR A 76 -18.87 -11.90 8.47
C TYR A 76 -19.89 -12.33 9.52
N SER A 77 -20.01 -11.58 10.63
CA SER A 77 -20.93 -11.91 11.70
C SER A 77 -22.36 -11.51 11.31
N GLY A 78 -23.30 -12.44 11.40
CA GLY A 78 -24.73 -12.19 11.15
C GLY A 78 -25.42 -11.37 12.24
N SER A 79 -24.69 -10.70 13.12
CA SER A 79 -25.23 -9.89 14.21
C SER A 79 -24.49 -8.56 14.30
N GLY A 80 -25.08 -7.48 13.84
CA GLY A 80 -24.52 -6.15 13.98
C GLY A 80 -25.09 -5.12 13.00
N LEU A 81 -24.53 -3.92 13.02
CA LEU A 81 -24.92 -2.80 12.15
C LEU A 81 -24.71 -3.08 10.64
N GLN A 82 -23.99 -4.14 10.32
CA GLN A 82 -23.65 -4.55 8.95
C GLN A 82 -24.45 -5.78 8.49
N ASP A 83 -25.35 -6.31 9.32
CA ASP A 83 -26.17 -7.45 8.92
C ASP A 83 -27.07 -7.09 7.73
N GLY A 84 -26.91 -7.83 6.64
CA GLY A 84 -27.63 -7.60 5.38
C GLY A 84 -26.97 -6.61 4.40
N GLN A 85 -25.84 -5.97 4.74
CA GLN A 85 -25.09 -5.13 3.79
C GLN A 85 -24.12 -5.94 2.93
N VAL A 86 -23.64 -7.09 3.41
CA VAL A 86 -22.77 -7.99 2.67
C VAL A 86 -23.53 -9.27 2.41
N SER A 87 -23.69 -9.64 1.14
CA SER A 87 -24.39 -10.87 0.75
C SER A 87 -23.65 -12.12 1.21
N ASP A 88 -24.34 -13.22 1.39
CA ASP A 88 -23.71 -14.49 1.74
C ASP A 88 -22.79 -15.00 0.63
N GLU A 89 -23.05 -14.62 -0.62
CA GLU A 89 -22.20 -14.93 -1.77
C GLU A 89 -20.82 -14.28 -1.60
N VAL A 90 -20.77 -12.97 -1.32
CA VAL A 90 -19.52 -12.24 -1.06
C VAL A 90 -18.79 -12.79 0.16
N LYS A 91 -19.48 -13.12 1.25
CA LYS A 91 -18.86 -13.71 2.46
C LYS A 91 -18.19 -15.07 2.21
N HIS A 92 -18.64 -15.79 1.18
CA HIS A 92 -18.12 -17.11 0.81
C HIS A 92 -17.23 -17.09 -0.44
N ASP A 93 -17.10 -15.91 -1.06
CA ASP A 93 -16.17 -15.73 -2.17
C ASP A 93 -14.74 -16.12 -1.78
N HIS A 94 -14.01 -16.74 -2.70
CA HIS A 94 -12.67 -17.25 -2.44
C HIS A 94 -11.73 -16.17 -1.88
N ASN A 95 -11.79 -14.97 -2.45
CA ASN A 95 -10.88 -13.87 -2.11
C ASN A 95 -11.33 -13.08 -0.87
N MET A 96 -12.59 -13.23 -0.45
CA MET A 96 -13.19 -12.42 0.62
C MET A 96 -13.52 -13.21 1.89
N ARG A 97 -13.58 -14.53 1.82
CA ARG A 97 -13.98 -15.40 2.93
C ARG A 97 -13.02 -15.37 4.11
N GLN A 98 -13.54 -15.65 5.29
CA GLN A 98 -12.70 -15.89 6.45
C GLN A 98 -11.89 -17.17 6.29
N ILE A 99 -10.65 -17.15 6.79
CA ILE A 99 -9.75 -18.30 6.82
C ILE A 99 -9.78 -18.90 8.22
N LEU A 100 -10.09 -20.18 8.31
CA LEU A 100 -10.02 -20.91 9.56
C LEU A 100 -8.58 -21.37 9.84
N GLU A 101 -8.15 -21.23 11.09
CA GLU A 101 -6.81 -21.67 11.51
C GLU A 101 -6.57 -23.14 11.21
N GLN A 102 -7.62 -23.97 11.25
CA GLN A 102 -7.56 -25.40 10.92
C GLN A 102 -7.27 -25.69 9.44
N GLU A 103 -7.58 -24.78 8.54
CA GLU A 103 -7.23 -24.94 7.13
C GLU A 103 -5.72 -24.87 6.93
N ILE A 104 -5.05 -24.00 7.67
CA ILE A 104 -3.60 -23.80 7.59
C ILE A 104 -2.86 -24.76 8.50
N PHE A 105 -3.39 -25.04 9.69
CA PHE A 105 -2.77 -25.90 10.71
C PHE A 105 -3.70 -27.04 11.13
N PRO A 106 -3.96 -28.02 10.25
CA PRO A 106 -4.97 -29.08 10.48
C PRO A 106 -4.63 -29.99 11.69
N ASN A 107 -3.37 -30.07 12.08
CA ASN A 107 -2.91 -30.94 13.18
C ASN A 107 -2.76 -30.21 14.52
N ARG A 108 -3.21 -28.94 14.60
CA ARG A 108 -3.16 -28.18 15.85
C ARG A 108 -4.37 -28.47 16.72
N ASP A 109 -4.16 -28.72 18.00
CA ASP A 109 -5.22 -28.88 18.98
C ASP A 109 -5.80 -27.51 19.37
N TYR A 110 -7.11 -27.39 19.30
CA TYR A 110 -7.83 -26.15 19.62
C TYR A 110 -8.68 -26.31 20.88
N GLN A 111 -8.61 -25.33 21.76
CA GLN A 111 -9.49 -25.30 22.92
C GLN A 111 -10.93 -24.92 22.48
N PRO A 112 -11.98 -25.56 23.02
CA PRO A 112 -13.34 -25.20 22.74
C PRO A 112 -13.63 -23.74 23.11
N GLY A 113 -14.32 -23.01 22.20
CA GLY A 113 -14.69 -21.62 22.41
C GLY A 113 -13.65 -20.56 22.02
N THR A 114 -12.49 -20.95 21.50
CA THR A 114 -11.53 -20.01 20.95
C THR A 114 -11.94 -19.60 19.52
N PRO A 115 -11.87 -18.31 19.15
CA PRO A 115 -12.00 -17.90 17.75
C PRO A 115 -10.98 -18.63 16.89
N ARG A 116 -11.45 -19.18 15.77
CA ARG A 116 -10.61 -20.01 14.90
C ARG A 116 -10.25 -19.33 13.58
N ASN A 117 -10.60 -18.07 13.46
CA ASN A 117 -10.30 -17.30 12.26
C ASN A 117 -8.92 -16.66 12.38
N ILE A 118 -8.15 -16.76 11.31
CA ILE A 118 -6.85 -16.07 11.20
C ILE A 118 -7.11 -14.67 10.65
N PRO A 119 -6.60 -13.61 11.28
CA PRO A 119 -6.61 -12.29 10.65
C PRO A 119 -5.69 -12.32 9.43
N THR A 120 -6.23 -11.90 8.29
CA THR A 120 -5.52 -11.79 7.02
C THR A 120 -4.91 -10.40 6.85
N PHE A 121 -3.91 -10.31 6.01
CA PHE A 121 -3.42 -9.07 5.44
C PHE A 121 -3.81 -9.10 3.97
N ASP A 122 -4.73 -8.23 3.59
CA ASP A 122 -5.37 -8.26 2.29
C ASP A 122 -4.73 -7.20 1.39
N LEU A 123 -4.44 -7.59 0.15
CA LEU A 123 -3.88 -6.73 -0.88
C LEU A 123 -4.82 -6.75 -2.08
N SER A 124 -5.18 -5.57 -2.57
CA SER A 124 -5.88 -5.42 -3.85
C SER A 124 -4.98 -4.63 -4.79
N PHE A 125 -4.76 -5.15 -5.98
CA PHE A 125 -3.90 -4.55 -6.99
C PHE A 125 -4.65 -4.43 -8.31
N TRP A 126 -4.72 -3.21 -8.83
CA TRP A 126 -5.40 -2.88 -10.09
C TRP A 126 -4.37 -2.37 -11.11
N PRO A 127 -3.74 -3.26 -11.88
CA PRO A 127 -2.64 -2.89 -12.77
C PRO A 127 -3.06 -1.99 -13.94
N ALA A 128 -4.34 -1.93 -14.24
CA ALA A 128 -4.88 -1.04 -15.26
C ALA A 128 -5.31 0.33 -14.71
N GLU A 129 -5.27 0.53 -13.39
CA GLU A 129 -5.68 1.78 -12.77
C GLU A 129 -4.45 2.60 -12.35
N ARG A 130 -4.52 3.91 -12.57
CA ARG A 130 -3.47 4.84 -12.18
C ARG A 130 -3.35 4.91 -10.65
N GLY A 131 -2.15 4.65 -10.14
CA GLY A 131 -1.86 4.77 -8.69
C GLY A 131 -1.53 6.20 -8.27
N PRO A 132 -1.36 6.44 -6.97
CA PRO A 132 -0.95 7.74 -6.45
C PRO A 132 0.37 8.22 -7.05
N TYR A 133 0.46 9.52 -7.34
CA TYR A 133 1.65 10.17 -7.92
C TYR A 133 2.10 9.56 -9.24
N ASN A 134 1.15 9.04 -10.00
CA ASN A 134 1.37 8.56 -11.35
C ASN A 134 0.88 9.63 -12.34
N TYR A 135 1.81 10.35 -12.95
CA TYR A 135 1.54 11.39 -13.95
C TYR A 135 1.85 10.87 -15.36
N GLU A 136 1.38 9.66 -15.69
CA GLU A 136 1.59 9.04 -16.99
C GLU A 136 1.10 9.95 -18.13
N THR A 137 1.82 9.91 -19.24
CA THR A 137 1.46 10.66 -20.44
C THR A 137 0.46 9.89 -21.29
N ALA A 138 -0.28 10.59 -22.14
CA ALA A 138 -1.29 9.95 -22.98
C ALA A 138 -0.71 8.88 -23.90
N ASP A 139 0.39 9.19 -24.60
CA ASP A 139 1.03 8.31 -25.58
C ASP A 139 2.12 7.41 -24.97
N GLY A 140 2.38 7.54 -23.67
CA GLY A 140 3.49 6.89 -23.01
C GLY A 140 4.85 7.48 -23.34
N THR A 141 5.88 6.95 -22.69
CA THR A 141 7.26 7.37 -22.89
C THR A 141 8.11 6.20 -23.37
N ALA A 142 8.64 6.31 -24.57
CA ALA A 142 9.38 5.24 -25.23
C ALA A 142 10.49 4.65 -24.35
N GLY A 143 10.41 3.34 -24.09
CA GLY A 143 11.35 2.61 -23.24
C GLY A 143 11.06 2.65 -21.74
N TYR A 144 10.01 3.38 -21.31
CA TYR A 144 9.69 3.53 -19.88
C TYR A 144 8.24 3.21 -19.55
N SER A 145 7.28 3.66 -20.36
CA SER A 145 5.86 3.47 -20.11
C SER A 145 5.06 3.40 -21.40
N ALA A 146 3.84 2.85 -21.32
CA ALA A 146 3.00 2.58 -22.48
C ALA A 146 1.83 3.57 -22.66
N GLY A 147 1.66 4.53 -21.71
CA GLY A 147 0.64 5.56 -21.81
C GLY A 147 -0.70 5.19 -21.21
N LEU A 148 -1.69 6.02 -21.52
CA LEU A 148 -3.07 5.93 -21.06
C LEU A 148 -4.00 5.48 -22.18
N SER A 149 -5.04 4.75 -21.81
CA SER A 149 -6.14 4.38 -22.68
C SER A 149 -7.23 5.48 -22.69
N GLU A 150 -8.20 5.36 -23.60
CA GLU A 150 -9.31 6.32 -23.74
C GLU A 150 -10.09 6.54 -22.43
N ASN A 151 -10.21 5.51 -21.61
CA ASN A 151 -10.88 5.59 -20.31
C ASN A 151 -9.97 6.04 -19.16
N GLY A 152 -8.74 6.48 -19.42
CA GLY A 152 -7.78 6.94 -18.42
C GLY A 152 -7.01 5.84 -17.70
N GLY A 153 -7.24 4.58 -18.06
CA GLY A 153 -6.51 3.44 -17.49
C GLY A 153 -5.11 3.29 -18.08
N LEU A 154 -4.24 2.61 -17.35
CA LEU A 154 -2.87 2.33 -17.76
C LEU A 154 -2.83 1.27 -18.88
N VAL A 155 -2.14 1.57 -19.96
CA VAL A 155 -1.90 0.61 -21.06
C VAL A 155 -0.81 -0.38 -20.63
N GLU A 156 -0.86 -1.61 -21.15
CA GLU A 156 0.05 -2.71 -20.79
C GLU A 156 0.09 -3.02 -19.29
N PRO A 157 -1.01 -3.48 -18.68
CA PRO A 157 -1.09 -3.75 -17.24
C PRO A 157 0.00 -4.68 -16.71
N SER A 158 0.52 -5.59 -17.55
CA SER A 158 1.59 -6.52 -17.17
C SER A 158 2.95 -5.85 -16.93
N SER A 159 3.13 -4.61 -17.38
CA SER A 159 4.34 -3.81 -17.16
C SER A 159 4.22 -2.90 -15.93
N ARG A 160 3.07 -2.89 -15.27
CA ARG A 160 2.77 -1.98 -14.17
C ARG A 160 3.01 -2.67 -12.82
N TRP A 161 3.34 -1.90 -11.82
CA TRP A 161 3.61 -2.39 -10.48
C TRP A 161 2.85 -1.60 -9.42
N GLY A 162 2.53 -2.26 -8.33
CA GLY A 162 2.06 -1.65 -7.08
C GLY A 162 2.98 -2.10 -5.95
N GLY A 163 3.26 -1.24 -5.00
CA GLY A 163 4.17 -1.57 -3.93
C GLY A 163 3.87 -0.87 -2.62
N ILE A 164 4.18 -1.59 -1.54
CA ILE A 164 4.12 -1.08 -0.18
C ILE A 164 5.43 -1.34 0.53
N GLN A 165 5.78 -0.49 1.47
CA GLN A 165 7.00 -0.61 2.26
C GLN A 165 6.73 -0.44 3.75
N ARG A 166 7.62 -0.99 4.58
CA ARG A 166 7.59 -0.78 6.02
C ARG A 166 8.98 -0.83 6.62
N ALA A 167 9.19 -0.10 7.69
CA ALA A 167 10.38 -0.25 8.51
C ALA A 167 10.29 -1.52 9.38
N LEU A 168 11.41 -2.24 9.48
CA LEU A 168 11.59 -3.32 10.43
C LEU A 168 12.34 -2.82 11.67
N THR A 169 12.00 -3.37 12.82
CA THR A 169 12.62 -2.97 14.10
C THR A 169 14.03 -3.50 14.29
N THR A 170 14.40 -4.52 13.50
CA THR A 170 15.76 -5.08 13.50
C THR A 170 16.45 -4.73 12.20
N THR A 171 17.70 -4.29 12.31
CA THR A 171 18.58 -3.97 11.16
C THR A 171 19.60 -5.06 10.91
N ASP A 172 19.71 -6.05 11.82
CA ASP A 172 20.64 -7.16 11.76
C ASP A 172 19.88 -8.46 11.88
N PHE A 173 19.64 -9.10 10.74
CA PHE A 173 18.90 -10.36 10.66
C PHE A 173 19.71 -11.54 11.18
N GLU A 174 21.03 -11.49 11.06
CA GLU A 174 21.92 -12.53 11.57
C GLU A 174 21.86 -12.57 13.10
N SER A 175 22.00 -11.43 13.76
CA SER A 175 21.92 -11.34 15.23
C SER A 175 20.51 -11.66 15.76
N ALA A 176 19.49 -11.44 14.97
CA ALA A 176 18.10 -11.80 15.29
C ALA A 176 17.73 -13.23 14.88
N ASN A 177 18.66 -13.98 14.31
CA ASN A 177 18.47 -15.34 13.82
C ASN A 177 17.30 -15.49 12.84
N ILE A 178 17.14 -14.52 11.93
CA ILE A 178 16.11 -14.49 10.88
C ILE A 178 16.74 -15.00 9.59
N GLU A 179 16.25 -16.14 9.09
CA GLU A 179 16.80 -16.79 7.90
C GLU A 179 15.89 -16.69 6.68
N TYR A 180 14.57 -16.58 6.89
CA TYR A 180 13.60 -16.60 5.79
C TYR A 180 12.34 -15.81 6.10
N ILE A 181 11.61 -15.45 5.04
CA ILE A 181 10.24 -14.94 5.08
C ILE A 181 9.31 -16.12 4.83
N GLN A 182 8.31 -16.29 5.69
CA GLN A 182 7.31 -17.33 5.54
C GLN A 182 5.90 -16.72 5.61
N PHE A 183 5.07 -17.06 4.64
CA PHE A 183 3.67 -16.64 4.60
C PHE A 183 2.82 -17.65 3.83
N TRP A 184 1.53 -17.57 4.04
CA TRP A 184 0.54 -18.26 3.23
C TRP A 184 -0.13 -17.21 2.33
N VAL A 185 -0.26 -17.53 1.06
CA VAL A 185 -0.97 -16.69 0.09
C VAL A 185 -2.20 -17.44 -0.40
N MET A 186 -3.34 -16.74 -0.46
CA MET A 186 -4.51 -17.24 -1.14
C MET A 186 -4.32 -16.99 -2.65
N ASP A 187 -4.62 -17.98 -3.47
CA ASP A 187 -4.48 -17.88 -4.92
C ASP A 187 -5.46 -16.84 -5.49
N PRO A 188 -5.02 -15.70 -5.99
CA PRO A 188 -5.89 -14.67 -6.53
C PRO A 188 -6.45 -15.01 -7.92
N PHE A 189 -5.96 -16.07 -8.55
CA PHE A 189 -6.32 -16.49 -9.91
C PHE A 189 -7.20 -17.75 -9.93
N ASN A 190 -7.71 -18.17 -8.79
CA ASN A 190 -8.48 -19.41 -8.66
C ASN A 190 -9.70 -19.47 -9.60
N ASP A 191 -10.38 -18.35 -9.82
CA ASP A 191 -11.59 -18.29 -10.63
C ASP A 191 -11.30 -18.13 -12.13
N ASP A 192 -10.11 -17.75 -12.51
CA ASP A 192 -9.67 -17.56 -13.92
C ASP A 192 -8.38 -18.31 -14.24
N SER A 193 -8.23 -19.50 -13.71
CA SER A 193 -7.01 -20.31 -13.82
C SER A 193 -6.65 -20.69 -15.27
N GLU A 194 -7.63 -20.66 -16.21
CA GLU A 194 -7.40 -21.00 -17.61
C GLU A 194 -6.85 -19.83 -18.43
N ASN A 195 -7.15 -18.59 -18.06
CA ASN A 195 -6.79 -17.38 -18.79
C ASN A 195 -5.75 -16.52 -18.07
N SER A 196 -5.55 -16.74 -16.78
CA SER A 196 -4.57 -15.99 -16.02
C SER A 196 -3.15 -16.38 -16.37
N THR A 197 -2.31 -15.39 -16.61
CA THR A 197 -0.85 -15.55 -16.75
C THR A 197 -0.12 -15.50 -15.43
N GLY A 198 -0.85 -15.32 -14.33
CA GLY A 198 -0.28 -15.11 -13.00
C GLY A 198 0.27 -13.71 -12.79
N GLY A 199 1.04 -13.56 -11.74
CA GLY A 199 1.73 -12.32 -11.39
C GLY A 199 2.96 -12.62 -10.54
N ASP A 200 3.85 -11.66 -10.43
CA ASP A 200 5.07 -11.78 -9.66
C ASP A 200 4.99 -10.97 -8.35
N ILE A 201 5.48 -11.53 -7.27
CA ILE A 201 5.65 -10.84 -5.99
C ILE A 201 7.14 -10.70 -5.70
N TYR A 202 7.59 -9.47 -5.50
CA TYR A 202 8.98 -9.15 -5.20
C TYR A 202 9.13 -8.67 -3.75
N PHE A 203 10.12 -9.20 -3.05
CA PHE A 203 10.50 -8.77 -1.72
C PHE A 203 11.86 -8.08 -1.77
N ASN A 204 11.89 -6.79 -1.58
CA ASN A 204 13.11 -6.01 -1.51
C ASN A 204 13.46 -5.78 -0.04
N LEU A 205 14.59 -6.33 0.39
CA LEU A 205 15.08 -6.25 1.76
C LEU A 205 16.37 -5.45 1.83
N GLY A 206 16.52 -4.65 2.84
CA GLY A 206 17.70 -3.84 3.08
C GLY A 206 17.36 -2.35 3.21
N ASN A 207 18.27 -1.49 2.79
CA ASN A 207 18.04 -0.06 2.77
C ASN A 207 17.25 0.30 1.51
N VAL A 208 15.95 0.52 1.68
CA VAL A 208 15.07 1.02 0.63
C VAL A 208 14.88 2.53 0.81
N SER A 209 14.60 3.24 -0.28
CA SER A 209 14.28 4.65 -0.22
C SER A 209 12.90 4.85 0.41
N GLU A 210 12.79 5.81 1.32
CA GLU A 210 11.51 6.28 1.87
C GLU A 210 10.99 7.52 1.12
N ASP A 211 11.80 8.07 0.23
CA ASP A 211 11.46 9.17 -0.67
C ASP A 211 10.59 8.64 -1.82
N ILE A 212 9.29 8.83 -1.68
CA ILE A 212 8.27 8.28 -2.59
C ILE A 212 8.27 9.04 -3.92
N LEU A 213 8.50 10.34 -3.87
CA LEU A 213 8.49 11.23 -5.02
C LEU A 213 9.86 11.34 -5.69
N ASN A 214 10.92 10.89 -5.02
CA ASN A 214 12.31 10.90 -5.48
C ASN A 214 12.85 12.30 -5.80
N ASP A 215 12.52 13.25 -4.96
CA ASP A 215 12.95 14.64 -5.05
C ASP A 215 13.96 15.04 -3.96
N SER A 216 14.50 14.06 -3.25
CA SER A 216 15.42 14.20 -2.12
C SER A 216 14.80 14.80 -0.87
N GLN A 217 13.47 14.82 -0.78
CA GLN A 217 12.72 15.18 0.40
C GLN A 217 12.07 13.94 1.00
N LEU A 218 11.75 14.00 2.27
CA LEU A 218 10.93 13.01 2.95
C LEU A 218 9.61 13.69 3.31
N GLU A 219 8.61 13.43 2.50
CA GLU A 219 7.29 14.00 2.67
C GLU A 219 6.54 13.22 3.75
N PHE A 220 5.89 13.99 4.58
CA PHE A 220 4.92 13.52 5.56
C PHE A 220 3.76 14.49 5.54
N GLU A 221 2.59 14.06 5.85
CA GLU A 221 1.48 14.95 6.22
C GLU A 221 1.75 15.61 7.59
N ASN A 222 2.90 16.30 7.68
CA ASN A 222 3.39 16.94 8.89
C ASN A 222 2.97 18.41 8.95
N GLY A 223 2.70 18.86 10.18
CA GLY A 223 2.41 20.26 10.40
C GLY A 223 1.25 20.77 9.56
N LEU A 224 0.29 19.89 9.30
CA LEU A 224 -0.85 20.16 8.46
C LEU A 224 -1.54 21.49 8.83
N PRO A 225 -1.96 22.29 7.86
CA PRO A 225 -2.67 23.53 8.12
C PRO A 225 -3.98 23.26 8.88
N SER A 226 -4.47 24.26 9.56
CA SER A 226 -5.77 24.23 10.22
C SER A 226 -6.49 25.54 9.98
N ALA A 227 -7.80 25.59 10.23
CA ALA A 227 -8.59 26.80 10.10
C ALA A 227 -8.07 27.96 10.97
N THR A 228 -7.30 27.65 12.04
CA THR A 228 -6.69 28.64 12.94
C THR A 228 -5.23 28.93 12.61
N SER A 229 -4.59 28.13 11.75
CA SER A 229 -3.18 28.30 11.32
C SER A 229 -3.02 27.76 9.89
N PRO A 230 -3.60 28.47 8.90
CA PRO A 230 -3.58 27.99 7.51
C PRO A 230 -2.22 28.20 6.82
N ASP A 231 -1.43 29.16 7.27
CA ASP A 231 -0.18 29.51 6.62
C ASP A 231 1.00 28.81 7.28
N LEU A 232 1.65 27.92 6.54
CA LEU A 232 2.92 27.29 6.92
C LEU A 232 4.02 27.81 5.99
N PRO A 233 5.26 28.04 6.48
CA PRO A 233 6.42 28.22 5.61
C PRO A 233 6.62 26.95 4.76
N THR A 234 6.74 27.12 3.45
CA THR A 234 6.89 25.99 2.52
C THR A 234 8.03 26.24 1.55
N ASP A 235 8.62 25.15 1.04
CA ASP A 235 9.50 25.12 -0.11
C ASP A 235 8.93 24.16 -1.16
N THR A 236 9.50 24.08 -2.36
CA THR A 236 8.95 23.34 -3.49
C THR A 236 9.99 22.45 -4.15
N SER A 237 9.53 21.30 -4.64
CA SER A 237 10.27 20.43 -5.55
C SER A 237 9.56 20.34 -6.90
N SER A 238 9.96 19.44 -7.79
CA SER A 238 9.24 19.16 -9.04
C SER A 238 7.91 18.46 -8.83
N TRP A 239 7.68 17.91 -7.63
CA TRP A 239 6.55 17.06 -7.29
C TRP A 239 5.61 17.66 -6.25
N ALA A 240 6.17 18.47 -5.33
CA ALA A 240 5.55 18.72 -4.06
C ALA A 240 5.79 20.14 -3.56
N ILE A 241 4.88 20.56 -2.67
CA ILE A 241 5.04 21.72 -1.78
C ILE A 241 5.14 21.16 -0.36
N TYR A 242 6.28 21.29 0.28
CA TYR A 242 6.52 20.70 1.59
C TYR A 242 6.84 21.77 2.66
N PRO A 243 6.52 21.50 3.96
CA PRO A 243 6.80 22.44 5.05
C PRO A 243 8.31 22.64 5.28
N ASP A 244 8.74 23.90 5.45
CA ASP A 244 10.11 24.26 5.82
C ASP A 244 10.14 25.08 7.13
N PRO A 245 10.77 24.63 8.21
CA PRO A 245 11.36 23.30 8.40
C PRO A 245 10.28 22.22 8.60
N SER A 246 10.58 21.02 8.14
CA SER A 246 9.68 19.90 8.37
C SER A 246 9.49 19.68 9.87
N THR A 247 8.25 19.68 10.32
CA THR A 247 7.91 19.37 11.70
C THR A 247 7.65 17.87 11.82
N PHE A 248 8.30 17.19 12.75
CA PHE A 248 8.26 15.73 12.88
C PHE A 248 6.93 15.14 13.41
N ASN A 249 5.84 15.84 13.32
CA ASN A 249 4.55 15.32 13.75
C ASN A 249 3.86 14.63 12.59
N VAL A 250 4.09 13.32 12.46
CA VAL A 250 3.32 12.48 11.53
C VAL A 250 1.85 12.48 11.96
N VAL A 251 0.98 12.92 11.08
CA VAL A 251 -0.47 12.92 11.30
C VAL A 251 -1.05 11.70 10.59
N ASN A 252 -1.64 10.78 11.36
CA ASN A 252 -2.31 9.59 10.82
C ASN A 252 -3.84 9.77 10.71
N ALA A 253 -4.36 10.94 11.03
CA ALA A 253 -5.78 11.25 10.98
C ALA A 253 -6.00 12.76 10.86
N PHE A 254 -7.03 13.14 10.14
CA PHE A 254 -7.42 14.54 10.02
C PHE A 254 -8.09 15.04 11.31
N ASP A 255 -7.94 16.33 11.58
CA ASP A 255 -8.65 17.01 12.64
C ASP A 255 -10.14 17.15 12.30
N ASN A 256 -11.01 16.72 13.20
CA ASN A 256 -12.47 16.78 13.02
C ASN A 256 -13.07 18.19 13.10
N ALA A 257 -12.26 19.23 13.38
CA ALA A 257 -12.75 20.59 13.37
C ALA A 257 -13.22 21.00 11.95
N SER A 258 -14.29 21.77 11.91
CA SER A 258 -14.93 22.17 10.64
C SER A 258 -13.94 22.87 9.70
N GLY A 259 -13.81 22.38 8.49
CA GLY A 259 -12.94 22.91 7.44
C GLY A 259 -11.50 22.41 7.46
N ASN A 260 -11.05 21.72 8.54
CA ASN A 260 -9.68 21.23 8.59
C ASN A 260 -9.44 20.06 7.64
N TYR A 261 -10.40 19.17 7.45
CA TYR A 261 -10.24 18.04 6.52
C TYR A 261 -9.83 18.52 5.11
N ALA A 262 -10.55 19.46 4.54
CA ALA A 262 -10.26 19.97 3.20
C ALA A 262 -8.91 20.71 3.09
N LEU A 263 -8.35 21.17 4.23
CA LEU A 263 -7.03 21.78 4.27
C LEU A 263 -5.92 20.76 4.51
N GLN A 264 -6.27 19.59 5.05
CA GLN A 264 -5.33 18.57 5.51
C GLN A 264 -5.27 17.36 4.58
N ASP A 265 -6.20 17.23 3.64
CA ASP A 265 -6.17 16.22 2.57
C ASP A 265 -5.26 16.72 1.46
N VAL A 266 -3.96 16.59 1.71
CA VAL A 266 -2.90 17.16 0.88
C VAL A 266 -1.85 16.12 0.46
N GLY A 267 -2.10 14.85 0.77
CA GLY A 267 -1.23 13.74 0.40
C GLY A 267 0.23 13.92 0.84
N LEU A 268 1.13 13.37 0.05
CA LEU A 268 2.59 13.54 0.22
C LEU A 268 3.14 14.71 -0.57
N ASP A 269 2.41 15.21 -1.55
CA ASP A 269 2.82 16.36 -2.36
C ASP A 269 2.48 17.71 -1.70
N GLY A 270 1.75 17.68 -0.58
CA GLY A 270 1.41 18.87 0.21
C GLY A 270 0.39 19.77 -0.44
N MET A 271 -0.32 19.31 -1.47
CA MET A 271 -1.29 20.07 -2.23
C MET A 271 -2.67 19.43 -2.13
N ASN A 272 -3.71 20.25 -2.07
CA ASN A 272 -5.06 19.75 -2.31
C ASN A 272 -5.35 19.70 -3.81
N SER A 273 -6.37 18.97 -4.24
CA SER A 273 -6.70 18.78 -5.66
C SER A 273 -6.88 20.09 -6.45
N SER A 274 -7.16 21.24 -5.79
CA SER A 274 -7.21 22.54 -6.47
C SER A 274 -5.83 23.10 -6.75
N ASP A 275 -4.92 22.96 -5.81
CA ASP A 275 -3.53 23.41 -5.93
C ASP A 275 -2.77 22.51 -6.91
N GLU A 276 -3.05 21.19 -6.91
CA GLU A 276 -2.51 20.22 -7.89
C GLU A 276 -2.91 20.60 -9.33
N ARG A 277 -4.16 20.97 -9.57
CA ARG A 277 -4.60 21.42 -10.90
C ARG A 277 -3.83 22.62 -11.42
N GLU A 278 -3.47 23.53 -10.53
CA GLU A 278 -2.64 24.67 -10.90
C GLU A 278 -1.18 24.25 -11.12
N TYR A 279 -0.65 23.45 -10.20
CA TYR A 279 0.76 23.02 -10.19
C TYR A 279 1.09 22.12 -11.40
N PHE A 280 0.24 21.15 -11.69
CA PHE A 280 0.39 20.20 -12.81
C PHE A 280 -0.37 20.62 -14.08
N SER A 281 -0.67 21.92 -14.23
CA SER A 281 -1.45 22.45 -15.36
C SER A 281 -0.84 22.15 -16.74
N ASP A 282 0.49 22.12 -16.84
CA ASP A 282 1.18 21.79 -18.10
C ASP A 282 0.94 20.32 -18.49
N TRP A 283 1.06 19.39 -17.53
CA TRP A 283 0.76 17.98 -17.76
C TRP A 283 -0.71 17.74 -18.10
N LEU A 284 -1.65 18.38 -17.37
CA LEU A 284 -3.07 18.31 -17.68
C LEU A 284 -3.38 18.85 -19.08
N GLY A 285 -2.74 19.95 -19.47
CA GLY A 285 -2.86 20.52 -20.81
C GLY A 285 -2.35 19.59 -21.91
N ASP A 286 -1.26 18.87 -21.66
CA ASP A 286 -0.71 17.86 -22.58
C ASP A 286 -1.67 16.66 -22.71
N LEU A 287 -2.30 16.22 -21.62
CA LEU A 287 -3.30 15.17 -21.65
C LEU A 287 -4.54 15.59 -22.46
N GLU A 288 -5.08 16.77 -22.21
CA GLU A 288 -6.23 17.30 -22.96
C GLU A 288 -5.88 17.46 -24.45
N GLY A 289 -4.71 18.03 -24.74
CA GLY A 289 -4.22 18.27 -26.10
C GLY A 289 -3.93 17.01 -26.90
N SER A 290 -3.69 15.89 -26.25
CA SER A 290 -3.44 14.59 -26.91
C SER A 290 -4.66 14.05 -27.64
N GLY A 291 -5.86 14.32 -27.13
CA GLY A 291 -7.11 13.77 -27.65
C GLY A 291 -7.27 12.25 -27.47
N VAL A 292 -6.45 11.62 -26.64
CA VAL A 292 -6.53 10.19 -26.31
C VAL A 292 -7.65 9.92 -25.31
N LEU A 293 -7.77 10.77 -24.29
CA LEU A 293 -8.72 10.57 -23.21
C LEU A 293 -10.15 10.99 -23.61
N SER A 294 -11.13 10.24 -23.14
CA SER A 294 -12.52 10.69 -23.14
C SER A 294 -12.71 11.91 -22.23
N PRO A 295 -13.71 12.76 -22.45
CA PRO A 295 -13.98 13.91 -21.57
C PRO A 295 -14.21 13.49 -20.10
N GLU A 296 -14.85 12.35 -19.90
CA GLU A 296 -15.13 11.79 -18.56
C GLU A 296 -13.83 11.34 -17.86
N ALA A 297 -12.95 10.67 -18.60
CA ALA A 297 -11.65 10.22 -18.08
C ALA A 297 -10.74 11.40 -17.76
N TYR A 298 -10.67 12.39 -18.64
CA TYR A 298 -9.93 13.61 -18.39
C TYR A 298 -10.45 14.34 -17.14
N SER A 299 -11.77 14.50 -17.03
CA SER A 299 -12.37 15.15 -15.85
C SER A 299 -12.10 14.42 -14.55
N ALA A 300 -12.04 13.08 -14.58
CA ALA A 300 -11.69 12.29 -13.40
C ALA A 300 -10.24 12.55 -12.97
N ILE A 301 -9.30 12.61 -13.91
CA ILE A 301 -7.89 12.93 -13.66
C ILE A 301 -7.73 14.37 -13.18
N GLU A 302 -8.41 15.33 -13.82
CA GLU A 302 -8.37 16.73 -13.43
C GLU A 302 -8.90 16.97 -12.01
N ASN A 303 -9.86 16.19 -11.55
CA ASN A 303 -10.42 16.33 -10.21
C ASN A 303 -9.49 15.82 -9.09
N ASP A 304 -8.59 14.90 -9.40
CA ASP A 304 -7.62 14.31 -8.47
C ASP A 304 -6.33 13.99 -9.26
N PRO A 305 -5.53 15.04 -9.60
CA PRO A 305 -4.35 14.89 -10.46
C PRO A 305 -3.31 13.94 -9.89
N SER A 306 -3.03 14.04 -8.60
CA SER A 306 -2.04 13.19 -7.90
C SER A 306 -2.58 11.80 -7.58
N GLY A 307 -3.90 11.62 -7.58
CA GLY A 307 -4.54 10.33 -7.28
C GLY A 307 -4.41 9.94 -5.81
N ASP A 308 -4.36 10.90 -4.91
CA ASP A 308 -4.03 10.70 -3.50
C ASP A 308 -5.11 11.18 -2.52
N ASP A 309 -6.23 11.70 -3.02
CA ASP A 309 -7.39 12.07 -2.20
C ASP A 309 -7.75 10.95 -1.21
N PHE A 310 -7.82 11.28 0.08
CA PHE A 310 -8.18 10.31 1.11
C PHE A 310 -9.62 9.82 0.96
N ARG A 311 -9.78 8.53 0.76
CA ARG A 311 -11.08 7.85 0.64
C ARG A 311 -11.24 6.80 1.72
N TYR A 312 -12.07 7.08 2.71
CA TYR A 312 -12.33 6.06 3.72
C TYR A 312 -13.20 4.92 3.14
N PHE A 313 -13.11 3.74 3.73
CA PHE A 313 -13.71 2.48 3.23
C PHE A 313 -15.22 2.48 2.95
N ARG A 314 -15.98 3.47 3.44
CA ARG A 314 -17.41 3.66 3.15
C ARG A 314 -17.67 4.78 2.15
N ASN A 315 -16.67 5.25 1.45
CA ASN A 315 -16.87 6.29 0.45
C ASN A 315 -17.75 5.75 -0.69
N PRO A 316 -18.80 6.49 -1.11
CA PRO A 316 -19.71 6.04 -2.17
C PRO A 316 -19.02 5.76 -3.51
N THR A 317 -17.85 6.29 -3.76
CA THR A 317 -17.08 6.03 -4.99
C THR A 317 -16.70 4.56 -5.13
N TYR A 318 -16.49 3.85 -4.03
CA TYR A 318 -16.21 2.42 -4.08
C TYR A 318 -17.40 1.59 -4.56
N GLN A 319 -18.63 2.05 -4.32
CA GLN A 319 -19.86 1.39 -4.83
C GLN A 319 -20.04 1.53 -6.34
N ALA A 320 -19.37 2.50 -6.94
CA ALA A 320 -19.42 2.73 -8.39
C ALA A 320 -18.38 1.89 -9.16
N LEU A 321 -17.45 1.26 -8.46
CA LEU A 321 -16.42 0.39 -9.03
C LEU A 321 -16.81 -1.10 -9.04
N GLU A 322 -17.94 -1.46 -8.39
CA GLU A 322 -18.57 -2.80 -8.44
C GLU A 322 -19.52 -2.90 -9.64
#